data_c4b62223434f9b5fc06e45766caca455
#
_entry.id   c4b62223434f9b5fc06e45766caca455
#
_cell.length_a   1.000
_cell.length_b   1.000
_cell.length_c   1.000
_cell.angle_alpha   90.00
_cell.angle_beta   90.00
_cell.angle_gamma   90.00
#
_symmetry.space_group_name_H-M   'P 1'
#
loop_
_entity.id
_entity.type
_entity.pdbx_description
1 polymer ?
#
loop_
_entity_poly.entity_id
_entity_poly.type
_entity_poly.pdbx_seq_one_letter_code
_entity_poly.pdbx_strand_id
1 'polypeptide(L)'
;MFWQQEIETLDRPALDALQLKRLRETVRRCGQVPFYRGKFQETGFQPEEIRSAADVRRLPFTTAADLRENYPAGLLAVAREEALRLHTSSGTTGKPKALFFSRRDVDTAAELIARAFCMTGVTRRDVFQNMMSYGLFTGGLVMHYGAEKFGCLVIPAGPGSSERQLLLMQDFGTTVIHVLPSYALYFSDFLEKKGIDPRRYLTLRKAFVGAEPHTEETRRKIEAALAIDVYNSYGLTEMNGPGVAFECEGKCGMHLWEDNFLLEIINPATCEPVSDGETGELVLTSINREAMPLLRYRTRDLTSIIPGPCACGRTHRRIHRITGRSDDMLIVRGVNIFPQQIERVLMSMPQIGRNYVIQLEGLDDLTVRVELSPAGFDGEVGHLTELQNQVAEKLRAEIWVRPKVDLVAAGSLPVAEGKAKRVIDKRSL
;
A
#
# COMPACT_ATOMS: atom_id res chain seq x y z
N MET A 1 10.95 17.23 10.95
CA MET A 1 10.33 17.15 12.28
C MET A 1 10.21 15.69 12.67
N PHE A 2 10.31 15.35 13.99
CA PHE A 2 10.22 13.96 14.50
C PHE A 2 9.12 13.87 15.55
N TRP A 3 8.41 12.74 15.57
CA TRP A 3 7.44 12.40 16.59
C TRP A 3 8.10 11.71 17.80
N GLN A 4 9.01 10.76 17.49
CA GLN A 4 9.80 10.01 18.46
C GLN A 4 11.28 10.05 18.01
N GLN A 5 11.91 11.22 18.14
CA GLN A 5 13.26 11.46 17.61
C GLN A 5 14.27 10.39 18.05
N GLU A 6 14.24 10.03 19.33
CA GLU A 6 15.18 9.04 19.89
C GLU A 6 15.13 7.68 19.16
N ILE A 7 13.95 7.29 18.61
CA ILE A 7 13.80 6.04 17.88
C ILE A 7 14.01 6.25 16.38
N GLU A 8 13.47 7.32 15.83
CA GLU A 8 13.50 7.61 14.40
C GLU A 8 14.92 7.92 13.88
N THR A 9 15.86 8.26 14.79
CA THR A 9 17.25 8.61 14.49
C THR A 9 18.29 7.72 15.19
N LEU A 10 17.88 6.53 15.69
CA LEU A 10 18.82 5.55 16.23
C LEU A 10 19.94 5.24 15.23
N ASP A 11 21.16 5.20 15.68
CA ASP A 11 22.25 4.68 14.86
C ASP A 11 22.08 3.17 14.58
N ARG A 12 22.76 2.65 13.60
CA ARG A 12 22.61 1.25 13.19
C ARG A 12 22.87 0.26 14.32
N PRO A 13 23.95 0.39 15.14
CA PRO A 13 24.21 -0.52 16.25
C PRO A 13 23.09 -0.54 17.30
N ALA A 14 22.57 0.64 17.68
CA ALA A 14 21.47 0.74 18.66
C ALA A 14 20.17 0.17 18.11
N LEU A 15 19.87 0.42 16.83
CA LEU A 15 18.70 -0.15 16.18
C LEU A 15 18.80 -1.66 16.05
N ASP A 16 19.95 -2.21 15.69
CA ASP A 16 20.19 -3.66 15.61
C ASP A 16 20.05 -4.33 16.98
N ALA A 17 20.52 -3.70 18.05
CA ALA A 17 20.35 -4.18 19.41
C ALA A 17 18.86 -4.20 19.84
N LEU A 18 18.12 -3.15 19.49
CA LEU A 18 16.67 -3.08 19.72
C LEU A 18 15.93 -4.16 18.93
N GLN A 19 16.26 -4.32 17.66
CA GLN A 19 15.68 -5.35 16.79
C GLN A 19 15.94 -6.76 17.34
N LEU A 20 17.18 -7.06 17.75
CA LEU A 20 17.53 -8.35 18.34
C LEU A 20 16.71 -8.64 19.60
N LYS A 21 16.60 -7.66 20.51
CA LYS A 21 15.80 -7.80 21.73
C LYS A 21 14.35 -8.14 21.38
N ARG A 22 13.72 -7.35 20.51
CA ARG A 22 12.32 -7.52 20.10
C ARG A 22 12.12 -8.83 19.32
N LEU A 23 13.06 -9.22 18.46
CA LEU A 23 12.99 -10.48 17.72
C LEU A 23 13.00 -11.69 18.68
N ARG A 24 13.90 -11.71 19.68
CA ARG A 24 13.93 -12.77 20.70
C ARG A 24 12.61 -12.90 21.47
N GLU A 25 12.04 -11.77 21.87
CA GLU A 25 10.73 -11.74 22.56
C GLU A 25 9.61 -12.28 21.66
N THR A 26 9.61 -11.85 20.39
CA THR A 26 8.63 -12.30 19.38
C THR A 26 8.74 -13.78 19.08
N VAL A 27 9.94 -14.29 18.84
CA VAL A 27 10.19 -15.72 18.55
C VAL A 27 9.76 -16.59 19.74
N ARG A 28 10.09 -16.18 20.97
CA ARG A 28 9.65 -16.90 22.19
C ARG A 28 8.12 -16.92 22.29
N ARG A 29 7.45 -15.82 22.02
CA ARG A 29 5.98 -15.73 21.98
C ARG A 29 5.40 -16.64 20.90
N CYS A 30 5.93 -16.61 19.70
CA CYS A 30 5.52 -17.48 18.59
C CYS A 30 5.70 -18.98 18.93
N GLY A 31 6.76 -19.34 19.63
CA GLY A 31 7.02 -20.72 20.09
C GLY A 31 5.92 -21.28 21.00
N GLN A 32 5.08 -20.45 21.59
CA GLN A 32 3.91 -20.86 22.38
C GLN A 32 2.70 -21.16 21.50
N VAL A 33 2.66 -20.64 20.25
CA VAL A 33 1.58 -20.85 19.31
C VAL A 33 1.74 -22.21 18.61
N PRO A 34 0.72 -23.11 18.62
CA PRO A 34 0.84 -24.45 18.04
C PRO A 34 1.34 -24.44 16.58
N PHE A 35 0.85 -23.54 15.77
CA PHE A 35 1.27 -23.36 14.38
C PHE A 35 2.80 -23.16 14.24
N TYR A 36 3.38 -22.20 14.97
CA TYR A 36 4.82 -21.94 14.90
C TYR A 36 5.64 -23.02 15.57
N ARG A 37 5.13 -23.62 16.66
CA ARG A 37 5.79 -24.75 17.31
C ARG A 37 5.97 -25.91 16.35
N GLY A 38 4.94 -26.24 15.56
CA GLY A 38 5.04 -27.25 14.50
C GLY A 38 6.11 -26.90 13.48
N LYS A 39 6.08 -25.67 12.95
CA LYS A 39 7.08 -25.21 11.98
C LYS A 39 8.52 -25.22 12.54
N PHE A 40 8.70 -24.88 13.80
CA PHE A 40 10.02 -24.94 14.44
C PHE A 40 10.52 -26.38 14.57
N GLN A 41 9.63 -27.31 14.92
CA GLN A 41 9.96 -28.73 14.97
C GLN A 41 10.32 -29.30 13.59
N GLU A 42 9.57 -28.95 12.55
CA GLU A 42 9.84 -29.37 11.17
C GLU A 42 11.20 -28.90 10.66
N THR A 43 11.60 -27.67 11.03
CA THR A 43 12.89 -27.08 10.61
C THR A 43 14.05 -27.36 11.58
N GLY A 44 13.79 -27.96 12.74
CA GLY A 44 14.77 -28.15 13.80
C GLY A 44 15.23 -26.86 14.48
N PHE A 45 14.53 -25.74 14.25
CA PHE A 45 14.90 -24.45 14.78
C PHE A 45 14.59 -24.32 16.28
N GLN A 46 15.54 -23.73 17.03
CA GLN A 46 15.39 -23.45 18.46
C GLN A 46 15.40 -21.92 18.68
N PRO A 47 14.45 -21.38 19.49
CA PRO A 47 14.38 -19.92 19.77
C PRO A 47 15.66 -19.30 20.31
N GLU A 48 16.46 -20.07 21.03
CA GLU A 48 17.73 -19.68 21.63
C GLU A 48 18.85 -19.44 20.60
N GLU A 49 18.65 -19.90 19.38
CA GLU A 49 19.61 -19.73 18.28
C GLU A 49 19.64 -18.30 17.70
N ILE A 50 18.69 -17.46 18.06
CA ILE A 50 18.66 -16.04 17.65
C ILE A 50 19.74 -15.25 18.39
N ARG A 51 20.83 -14.95 17.70
CA ARG A 51 22.00 -14.19 18.23
C ARG A 51 22.10 -12.79 17.63
N SER A 52 21.54 -12.58 16.44
CA SER A 52 21.49 -11.31 15.72
C SER A 52 20.14 -11.11 15.03
N ALA A 53 19.83 -9.88 14.59
CA ALA A 53 18.64 -9.61 13.78
C ALA A 53 18.68 -10.36 12.43
N ALA A 54 19.88 -10.62 11.89
CA ALA A 54 20.06 -11.36 10.64
C ALA A 54 19.62 -12.82 10.73
N ASP A 55 19.57 -13.40 11.95
CA ASP A 55 19.11 -14.79 12.15
C ASP A 55 17.61 -14.96 11.86
N VAL A 56 16.89 -13.87 11.61
CA VAL A 56 15.52 -13.92 11.11
C VAL A 56 15.40 -14.82 9.88
N ARG A 57 16.43 -14.90 9.04
CA ARG A 57 16.49 -15.73 7.83
C ARG A 57 16.38 -17.23 8.10
N ARG A 58 16.65 -17.66 9.32
CA ARG A 58 16.55 -19.07 9.75
C ARG A 58 15.12 -19.47 10.16
N LEU A 59 14.27 -18.48 10.37
CA LEU A 59 12.88 -18.71 10.74
C LEU A 59 12.05 -19.19 9.53
N PRO A 60 11.03 -20.00 9.76
CA PRO A 60 10.12 -20.41 8.69
C PRO A 60 9.31 -19.24 8.16
N PHE A 61 8.94 -19.30 6.88
CA PHE A 61 8.01 -18.35 6.29
C PHE A 61 6.58 -18.56 6.81
N THR A 62 5.86 -17.44 6.89
CA THR A 62 4.41 -17.43 7.05
C THR A 62 3.78 -16.88 5.76
N THR A 63 2.69 -17.50 5.30
CA THR A 63 2.02 -17.14 4.05
C THR A 63 0.54 -16.79 4.28
N ALA A 64 -0.08 -16.21 3.25
CA ALA A 64 -1.52 -15.97 3.27
C ALA A 64 -2.35 -17.27 3.35
N ALA A 65 -1.83 -18.40 2.84
CA ALA A 65 -2.44 -19.71 2.96
C ALA A 65 -2.44 -20.17 4.42
N ASP A 66 -1.29 -20.07 5.11
CA ASP A 66 -1.19 -20.42 6.52
C ASP A 66 -2.24 -19.68 7.38
N LEU A 67 -2.48 -18.39 7.09
CA LEU A 67 -3.48 -17.59 7.80
C LEU A 67 -4.92 -18.06 7.54
N ARG A 68 -5.23 -18.51 6.32
CA ARG A 68 -6.56 -19.04 5.96
C ARG A 68 -6.80 -20.44 6.53
N GLU A 69 -5.81 -21.31 6.49
CA GLU A 69 -5.88 -22.67 7.01
C GLU A 69 -6.05 -22.69 8.52
N ASN A 70 -5.43 -21.72 9.21
CA ASN A 70 -5.53 -21.58 10.66
C ASN A 70 -6.62 -20.58 11.10
N TYR A 71 -7.58 -20.27 10.22
CA TYR A 71 -8.73 -19.43 10.56
C TYR A 71 -9.63 -20.11 11.63
N PRO A 72 -10.20 -19.40 12.62
CA PRO A 72 -10.08 -17.93 12.77
C PRO A 72 -8.90 -17.48 13.64
N ALA A 73 -8.37 -18.28 14.55
CA ALA A 73 -7.48 -17.82 15.61
C ALA A 73 -6.24 -18.70 15.83
N GLY A 74 -5.89 -19.58 14.89
CA GLY A 74 -4.81 -20.55 15.05
C GLY A 74 -3.41 -19.93 15.20
N LEU A 75 -3.23 -18.64 14.86
CA LEU A 75 -1.99 -17.88 15.08
C LEU A 75 -2.09 -16.87 16.22
N LEU A 76 -3.17 -16.86 17.01
CA LEU A 76 -3.31 -15.97 18.16
C LEU A 76 -2.30 -16.35 19.26
N ALA A 77 -1.53 -15.39 19.73
CA ALA A 77 -0.41 -15.55 20.65
C ALA A 77 -0.69 -14.97 22.07
N VAL A 78 -1.93 -14.58 22.32
CA VAL A 78 -2.42 -14.08 23.61
C VAL A 78 -3.74 -14.77 23.94
N ALA A 79 -4.23 -14.67 25.17
CA ALA A 79 -5.57 -15.13 25.51
C ALA A 79 -6.61 -14.31 24.73
N ARG A 80 -7.76 -14.93 24.40
CA ARG A 80 -8.78 -14.28 23.56
C ARG A 80 -9.30 -12.96 24.19
N GLU A 81 -9.36 -12.92 25.49
CA GLU A 81 -9.81 -11.79 26.29
C GLU A 81 -8.86 -10.59 26.24
N GLU A 82 -7.59 -10.83 25.88
CA GLU A 82 -6.58 -9.79 25.66
C GLU A 82 -6.63 -9.21 24.25
N ALA A 83 -7.34 -9.87 23.33
CA ALA A 83 -7.57 -9.36 21.98
C ALA A 83 -8.64 -8.27 22.00
N LEU A 84 -8.22 -7.04 21.69
CA LEU A 84 -9.10 -5.87 21.70
C LEU A 84 -9.88 -5.71 20.41
N ARG A 85 -9.28 -6.08 19.28
CA ARG A 85 -9.82 -5.79 17.94
C ARG A 85 -9.52 -6.93 16.98
N LEU A 86 -10.46 -7.15 16.08
CA LEU A 86 -10.32 -8.05 14.93
C LEU A 86 -10.41 -7.24 13.64
N HIS A 87 -9.50 -7.49 12.72
CA HIS A 87 -9.60 -7.08 11.34
C HIS A 87 -9.53 -8.27 10.40
N THR A 88 -10.11 -8.13 9.21
CA THR A 88 -9.99 -9.14 8.16
C THR A 88 -9.49 -8.53 6.87
N SER A 89 -8.83 -9.33 6.05
CA SER A 89 -8.58 -8.95 4.66
C SER A 89 -9.77 -9.33 3.78
N SER A 90 -9.94 -8.62 2.65
CA SER A 90 -10.95 -8.98 1.65
C SER A 90 -10.66 -10.39 1.10
N GLY A 91 -11.48 -11.36 1.48
CA GLY A 91 -11.39 -12.74 0.97
C GLY A 91 -12.12 -12.88 -0.36
N THR A 92 -11.51 -12.47 -1.46
CA THR A 92 -12.09 -12.68 -2.81
C THR A 92 -12.09 -14.14 -3.23
N THR A 93 -11.33 -15.01 -2.56
CA THR A 93 -11.08 -16.40 -2.93
C THR A 93 -11.17 -17.37 -1.74
N GLY A 94 -12.24 -17.31 -0.92
CA GLY A 94 -12.43 -18.25 0.19
C GLY A 94 -12.51 -17.61 1.58
N LYS A 95 -12.08 -18.32 2.64
CA LYS A 95 -12.09 -17.80 4.01
C LYS A 95 -11.22 -16.53 4.11
N PRO A 96 -11.71 -15.45 4.76
CA PRO A 96 -10.90 -14.26 5.00
C PRO A 96 -9.73 -14.58 5.94
N LYS A 97 -8.69 -13.78 5.90
CA LYS A 97 -7.65 -13.83 6.93
C LYS A 97 -8.12 -13.01 8.14
N ALA A 98 -8.11 -13.61 9.32
CA ALA A 98 -8.47 -12.94 10.57
C ALA A 98 -7.21 -12.50 11.31
N LEU A 99 -7.10 -11.22 11.65
CA LEU A 99 -5.95 -10.61 12.31
C LEU A 99 -6.40 -9.97 13.61
N PHE A 100 -5.84 -10.43 14.72
CA PHE A 100 -6.16 -9.94 16.07
C PHE A 100 -5.13 -8.92 16.54
N PHE A 101 -5.59 -7.98 17.32
CA PHE A 101 -4.81 -6.87 17.87
C PHE A 101 -5.07 -6.74 19.37
N SER A 102 -4.02 -6.68 20.17
CA SER A 102 -4.08 -6.31 21.58
C SER A 102 -4.26 -4.79 21.73
N ARG A 103 -4.45 -4.31 22.94
CA ARG A 103 -4.42 -2.86 23.26
C ARG A 103 -3.10 -2.24 22.77
N ARG A 104 -1.98 -2.87 23.12
CA ARG A 104 -0.65 -2.39 22.73
C ARG A 104 -0.45 -2.38 21.20
N ASP A 105 -0.99 -3.37 20.48
CA ASP A 105 -0.91 -3.40 19.02
C ASP A 105 -1.64 -2.21 18.38
N VAL A 106 -2.82 -1.87 18.89
CA VAL A 106 -3.61 -0.70 18.46
C VAL A 106 -2.87 0.60 18.75
N ASP A 107 -2.32 0.74 19.96
CA ASP A 107 -1.60 1.93 20.37
C ASP A 107 -0.29 2.09 19.56
N THR A 108 0.42 0.99 19.29
CA THR A 108 1.61 0.98 18.44
C THR A 108 1.25 1.41 17.01
N ALA A 109 0.19 0.87 16.42
CA ALA A 109 -0.25 1.25 15.09
C ALA A 109 -0.57 2.77 14.99
N ALA A 110 -1.22 3.32 16.00
CA ALA A 110 -1.50 4.76 16.08
C ALA A 110 -0.22 5.60 16.18
N GLU A 111 0.80 5.13 16.92
CA GLU A 111 2.11 5.79 16.99
C GLU A 111 2.81 5.87 15.63
N LEU A 112 2.76 4.78 14.86
CA LEU A 112 3.39 4.75 13.53
C LEU A 112 2.74 5.75 12.57
N ILE A 113 1.42 5.95 12.66
CA ILE A 113 0.71 6.98 11.90
C ILE A 113 1.08 8.38 12.40
N ALA A 114 1.19 8.60 13.71
CA ALA A 114 1.63 9.90 14.25
C ALA A 114 3.05 10.27 13.75
N ARG A 115 3.97 9.29 13.64
CA ARG A 115 5.28 9.49 12.99
C ARG A 115 5.13 9.91 11.52
N ALA A 116 4.23 9.24 10.77
CA ALA A 116 3.97 9.57 9.36
C ALA A 116 3.44 10.98 9.19
N PHE A 117 2.51 11.41 10.03
CA PHE A 117 1.97 12.77 10.02
C PHE A 117 3.07 13.81 10.32
N CYS A 118 3.85 13.56 11.36
CA CYS A 118 4.95 14.43 11.74
C CYS A 118 5.99 14.58 10.62
N MET A 119 6.40 13.47 9.97
CA MET A 119 7.44 13.49 8.96
C MET A 119 7.00 14.05 7.60
N THR A 120 5.71 14.26 7.40
CA THR A 120 5.13 14.89 6.22
C THR A 120 4.71 16.33 6.49
N GLY A 121 5.12 16.91 7.63
CA GLY A 121 4.83 18.29 8.00
C GLY A 121 3.33 18.55 8.28
N VAL A 122 2.56 17.55 8.65
CA VAL A 122 1.23 17.73 9.25
C VAL A 122 1.40 18.29 10.64
N THR A 123 0.48 19.14 11.07
CA THR A 123 0.48 19.80 12.39
C THR A 123 -0.84 19.55 13.12
N ARG A 124 -0.87 19.85 14.43
CA ARG A 124 -2.10 19.75 15.24
C ARG A 124 -3.21 20.72 14.82
N ARG A 125 -2.90 21.68 13.95
CA ARG A 125 -3.89 22.63 13.39
C ARG A 125 -4.57 22.10 12.15
N ASP A 126 -4.10 20.95 11.64
CA ASP A 126 -4.65 20.34 10.44
C ASP A 126 -5.98 19.62 10.74
N VAL A 127 -6.87 19.69 9.78
CA VAL A 127 -8.12 18.95 9.76
C VAL A 127 -7.95 17.75 8.83
N PHE A 128 -8.01 16.57 9.42
CA PHE A 128 -7.80 15.31 8.72
C PHE A 128 -9.14 14.66 8.37
N GLN A 129 -9.45 14.52 7.09
CA GLN A 129 -10.62 13.81 6.60
C GLN A 129 -10.25 12.42 6.10
N ASN A 130 -10.76 11.40 6.75
CA ASN A 130 -10.51 10.02 6.39
C ASN A 130 -11.62 9.50 5.46
N MET A 131 -11.27 9.31 4.19
CA MET A 131 -12.19 8.88 3.13
C MET A 131 -12.16 7.36 2.91
N MET A 132 -11.44 6.61 3.76
CA MET A 132 -11.32 5.16 3.68
C MET A 132 -12.40 4.44 4.47
N SER A 133 -12.67 3.19 4.09
CA SER A 133 -13.64 2.34 4.79
C SER A 133 -13.24 2.07 6.25
N TYR A 134 -14.24 2.15 7.14
CA TYR A 134 -14.11 1.88 8.58
C TYR A 134 -14.53 0.46 8.98
N GLY A 135 -14.92 -0.39 8.05
CA GLY A 135 -15.39 -1.74 8.36
C GLY A 135 -14.29 -2.68 8.90
N LEU A 136 -14.29 -3.91 8.42
CA LEU A 136 -13.32 -4.92 8.86
C LEU A 136 -11.88 -4.66 8.42
N PHE A 137 -11.65 -3.67 7.54
CA PHE A 137 -10.32 -3.29 7.06
C PHE A 137 -9.58 -2.39 8.05
N THR A 138 -8.27 -2.56 8.16
CA THR A 138 -7.44 -1.79 9.10
C THR A 138 -7.31 -0.31 8.74
N GLY A 139 -7.33 0.02 7.43
CA GLY A 139 -6.91 1.32 6.91
C GLY A 139 -7.65 2.51 7.54
N GLY A 140 -8.97 2.46 7.60
CA GLY A 140 -9.77 3.55 8.16
C GLY A 140 -9.48 3.80 9.64
N LEU A 141 -9.57 2.75 10.46
CA LEU A 141 -9.42 2.89 11.91
C LEU A 141 -8.00 3.24 12.35
N VAL A 142 -6.97 2.64 11.73
CA VAL A 142 -5.58 2.91 12.12
C VAL A 142 -5.19 4.35 11.82
N MET A 143 -5.55 4.86 10.63
CA MET A 143 -5.31 6.28 10.29
C MET A 143 -6.09 7.23 11.19
N HIS A 144 -7.34 6.89 11.52
CA HIS A 144 -8.17 7.66 12.43
C HIS A 144 -7.51 7.81 13.80
N TYR A 145 -7.19 6.70 14.47
CA TYR A 145 -6.56 6.74 15.81
C TYR A 145 -5.18 7.38 15.80
N GLY A 146 -4.43 7.21 14.71
CA GLY A 146 -3.15 7.88 14.56
C GLY A 146 -3.27 9.39 14.42
N ALA A 147 -4.27 9.87 13.67
CA ALA A 147 -4.55 11.29 13.53
C ALA A 147 -5.04 11.93 14.85
N GLU A 148 -5.93 11.24 15.60
CA GLU A 148 -6.35 11.67 16.94
C GLU A 148 -5.16 11.72 17.91
N LYS A 149 -4.32 10.68 17.92
CA LYS A 149 -3.11 10.63 18.76
C LYS A 149 -2.13 11.75 18.43
N PHE A 150 -1.99 12.09 17.15
CA PHE A 150 -1.17 13.21 16.70
C PHE A 150 -1.77 14.56 17.14
N GLY A 151 -3.09 14.64 17.29
CA GLY A 151 -3.83 15.81 17.75
C GLY A 151 -4.51 16.62 16.64
N CYS A 152 -4.76 16.04 15.50
CA CYS A 152 -5.59 16.63 14.43
C CYS A 152 -7.08 16.59 14.81
N LEU A 153 -7.87 17.54 14.27
CA LEU A 153 -9.31 17.34 14.15
C LEU A 153 -9.58 16.26 13.10
N VAL A 154 -10.28 15.19 13.48
CA VAL A 154 -10.55 14.06 12.59
C VAL A 154 -11.99 14.07 12.12
N ILE A 155 -12.18 14.05 10.79
CA ILE A 155 -13.48 13.87 10.14
C ILE A 155 -13.57 12.41 9.64
N PRO A 156 -14.35 11.53 10.30
CA PRO A 156 -14.47 10.11 9.93
C PRO A 156 -15.49 9.95 8.79
N ALA A 157 -15.22 10.57 7.64
CA ALA A 157 -16.15 10.65 6.53
C ALA A 157 -16.50 9.27 5.93
N GLY A 158 -15.52 8.34 5.94
CA GLY A 158 -15.68 7.05 5.29
C GLY A 158 -15.75 7.17 3.76
N PRO A 159 -15.97 6.06 3.02
CA PRO A 159 -16.18 6.08 1.59
C PRO A 159 -17.57 6.60 1.23
N GLY A 160 -17.80 6.89 -0.05
CA GLY A 160 -19.12 7.21 -0.61
C GLY A 160 -19.19 8.61 -1.19
N SER A 161 -20.40 9.14 -1.33
CA SER A 161 -20.78 10.34 -2.08
C SER A 161 -19.74 11.46 -2.14
N SER A 162 -19.23 11.75 -3.33
CA SER A 162 -18.29 12.84 -3.57
C SER A 162 -18.87 14.21 -3.20
N GLU A 163 -20.17 14.38 -3.29
CA GLU A 163 -20.88 15.58 -2.82
C GLU A 163 -20.69 15.77 -1.31
N ARG A 164 -20.91 14.70 -0.53
CA ARG A 164 -20.71 14.73 0.92
C ARG A 164 -19.24 14.97 1.28
N GLN A 165 -18.30 14.36 0.56
CA GLN A 165 -16.87 14.58 0.78
C GLN A 165 -16.51 16.06 0.57
N LEU A 166 -17.01 16.65 -0.52
CA LEU A 166 -16.81 18.07 -0.84
C LEU A 166 -17.41 18.98 0.23
N LEU A 167 -18.68 18.73 0.60
CA LEU A 167 -19.36 19.49 1.65
C LEU A 167 -18.56 19.52 2.95
N LEU A 168 -18.13 18.34 3.43
CA LEU A 168 -17.30 18.24 4.65
C LEU A 168 -15.97 18.99 4.52
N MET A 169 -15.32 18.93 3.34
CA MET A 169 -14.10 19.68 3.09
C MET A 169 -14.28 21.19 3.21
N GLN A 170 -15.39 21.69 2.65
CA GLN A 170 -15.70 23.13 2.66
C GLN A 170 -16.15 23.62 4.03
N ASP A 171 -17.06 22.89 4.68
CA ASP A 171 -17.65 23.31 5.97
C ASP A 171 -16.64 23.25 7.13
N PHE A 172 -15.76 22.26 7.13
CA PHE A 172 -14.81 22.03 8.22
C PHE A 172 -13.36 22.38 7.89
N GLY A 173 -13.09 22.89 6.68
CA GLY A 173 -11.77 23.34 6.30
C GLY A 173 -10.74 22.21 6.26
N THR A 174 -11.07 21.08 5.63
CA THR A 174 -10.16 19.93 5.50
C THR A 174 -8.84 20.33 4.85
N THR A 175 -7.72 19.99 5.50
CA THR A 175 -6.38 20.28 5.00
C THR A 175 -5.59 19.04 4.60
N VAL A 176 -5.95 17.87 5.15
CA VAL A 176 -5.28 16.59 4.90
C VAL A 176 -6.33 15.51 4.67
N ILE A 177 -6.14 14.67 3.66
CA ILE A 177 -7.01 13.53 3.38
C ILE A 177 -6.23 12.20 3.37
N HIS A 178 -6.94 11.11 3.70
CA HIS A 178 -6.50 9.75 3.43
C HIS A 178 -7.45 9.11 2.44
N VAL A 179 -6.94 8.67 1.31
CA VAL A 179 -7.78 8.32 0.16
C VAL A 179 -7.10 7.26 -0.73
N LEU A 180 -7.90 6.46 -1.45
CA LEU A 180 -7.38 5.58 -2.49
C LEU A 180 -6.88 6.41 -3.70
N PRO A 181 -5.77 6.05 -4.34
CA PRO A 181 -5.30 6.73 -5.55
C PRO A 181 -6.37 6.82 -6.65
N SER A 182 -7.08 5.72 -6.89
CA SER A 182 -8.17 5.67 -7.88
C SER A 182 -9.31 6.63 -7.55
N TYR A 183 -9.69 6.71 -6.26
CA TYR A 183 -10.75 7.62 -5.83
C TYR A 183 -10.28 9.08 -5.82
N ALA A 184 -9.03 9.37 -5.52
CA ALA A 184 -8.48 10.73 -5.62
C ALA A 184 -8.56 11.26 -7.06
N LEU A 185 -8.24 10.43 -8.05
CA LEU A 185 -8.43 10.76 -9.47
C LEU A 185 -9.89 10.98 -9.82
N TYR A 186 -10.77 10.08 -9.40
CA TYR A 186 -12.20 10.22 -9.61
C TYR A 186 -12.76 11.49 -8.97
N PHE A 187 -12.36 11.79 -7.74
CA PHE A 187 -12.78 13.00 -7.03
C PHE A 187 -12.30 14.27 -7.73
N SER A 188 -11.08 14.26 -8.30
CA SER A 188 -10.63 15.41 -9.09
C SER A 188 -11.45 15.62 -10.38
N ASP A 189 -11.86 14.54 -11.06
CA ASP A 189 -12.78 14.64 -12.21
C ASP A 189 -14.17 15.16 -11.80
N PHE A 190 -14.63 14.75 -10.62
CA PHE A 190 -15.89 15.26 -10.06
C PHE A 190 -15.83 16.77 -9.80
N LEU A 191 -14.73 17.28 -9.23
CA LEU A 191 -14.54 18.72 -9.00
C LEU A 191 -14.49 19.49 -10.32
N GLU A 192 -13.77 18.98 -11.31
CA GLU A 192 -13.66 19.56 -12.64
C GLU A 192 -15.03 19.68 -13.33
N LYS A 193 -15.84 18.61 -13.31
CA LYS A 193 -17.19 18.59 -13.86
C LYS A 193 -18.13 19.59 -13.18
N LYS A 194 -17.89 19.89 -11.90
CA LYS A 194 -18.64 20.92 -11.14
C LYS A 194 -18.11 22.33 -11.32
N GLY A 195 -17.02 22.53 -12.06
CA GLY A 195 -16.37 23.82 -12.21
C GLY A 195 -15.70 24.32 -10.91
N ILE A 196 -15.34 23.43 -10.00
CA ILE A 196 -14.72 23.77 -8.72
C ILE A 196 -13.20 23.69 -8.85
N ASP A 197 -12.53 24.84 -8.75
CA ASP A 197 -11.09 24.91 -8.66
C ASP A 197 -10.65 24.62 -7.21
N PRO A 198 -9.92 23.51 -6.94
CA PRO A 198 -9.48 23.16 -5.60
C PRO A 198 -8.67 24.27 -4.91
N ARG A 199 -7.86 25.03 -5.68
CA ARG A 199 -7.03 26.13 -5.17
C ARG A 199 -7.82 27.28 -4.59
N ARG A 200 -9.04 27.49 -5.07
CA ARG A 200 -9.89 28.61 -4.67
C ARG A 200 -10.91 28.23 -3.61
N TYR A 201 -11.43 27.01 -3.69
CA TYR A 201 -12.59 26.59 -2.92
C TYR A 201 -12.28 25.59 -1.81
N LEU A 202 -11.04 25.05 -1.75
CA LEU A 202 -10.62 24.10 -0.71
C LEU A 202 -9.36 24.60 0.00
N THR A 203 -9.24 24.20 1.27
CA THR A 203 -8.04 24.42 2.09
C THR A 203 -7.10 23.19 2.05
N LEU A 204 -7.39 22.23 1.19
CA LEU A 204 -6.68 20.97 1.07
C LEU A 204 -5.22 21.21 0.66
N ARG A 205 -4.29 20.56 1.35
CA ARG A 205 -2.85 20.73 1.11
C ARG A 205 -2.11 19.41 0.95
N LYS A 206 -2.59 18.34 1.57
CA LYS A 206 -1.88 17.06 1.61
C LYS A 206 -2.84 15.88 1.46
N ALA A 207 -2.35 14.81 0.84
CA ALA A 207 -3.03 13.53 0.82
C ALA A 207 -2.07 12.39 1.17
N PHE A 208 -2.53 11.46 1.98
CA PHE A 208 -1.94 10.14 2.09
C PHE A 208 -2.67 9.20 1.14
N VAL A 209 -1.93 8.57 0.23
CA VAL A 209 -2.48 7.61 -0.72
C VAL A 209 -1.84 6.24 -0.51
N GLY A 210 -2.63 5.20 -0.64
CA GLY A 210 -2.16 3.83 -0.44
C GLY A 210 -3.28 2.82 -0.61
N ALA A 211 -3.04 1.60 -0.14
CA ALA A 211 -3.92 0.46 -0.24
C ALA A 211 -4.16 -0.06 -1.67
N GLU A 212 -3.80 0.69 -2.70
CA GLU A 212 -3.75 0.29 -4.10
C GLU A 212 -2.35 0.55 -4.65
N PRO A 213 -1.83 -0.32 -5.52
CA PRO A 213 -0.67 0.01 -6.32
C PRO A 213 -0.95 1.24 -7.18
N HIS A 214 0.02 2.13 -7.31
CA HIS A 214 -0.08 3.29 -8.19
C HIS A 214 1.32 3.74 -8.61
N THR A 215 1.39 4.39 -9.77
CA THR A 215 2.65 4.85 -10.34
C THR A 215 3.01 6.27 -9.89
N GLU A 216 4.22 6.70 -10.18
CA GLU A 216 4.64 8.08 -9.95
C GLU A 216 3.85 9.07 -10.82
N GLU A 217 3.50 8.65 -12.04
CA GLU A 217 2.66 9.42 -12.96
C GLU A 217 1.26 9.62 -12.39
N THR A 218 0.68 8.59 -11.78
CA THR A 218 -0.62 8.68 -11.06
C THR A 218 -0.52 9.69 -9.92
N ARG A 219 0.55 9.63 -9.09
CA ARG A 219 0.77 10.58 -8.00
C ARG A 219 0.82 12.01 -8.53
N ARG A 220 1.62 12.27 -9.59
CA ARG A 220 1.74 13.61 -10.19
C ARG A 220 0.42 14.12 -10.76
N LYS A 221 -0.38 13.25 -11.37
CA LYS A 221 -1.73 13.63 -11.83
C LYS A 221 -2.63 14.06 -10.69
N ILE A 222 -2.61 13.35 -9.56
CA ILE A 222 -3.39 13.72 -8.37
C ILE A 222 -2.89 15.07 -7.82
N GLU A 223 -1.58 15.26 -7.67
CA GLU A 223 -0.97 16.50 -7.19
C GLU A 223 -1.35 17.69 -8.06
N ALA A 224 -1.25 17.54 -9.38
CA ALA A 224 -1.60 18.59 -10.33
C ALA A 224 -3.10 18.93 -10.30
N ALA A 225 -3.98 17.91 -10.26
CA ALA A 225 -5.41 18.09 -10.33
C ALA A 225 -6.02 18.67 -9.05
N LEU A 226 -5.51 18.26 -7.87
CA LEU A 226 -5.99 18.75 -6.58
C LEU A 226 -5.15 19.89 -6.00
N ALA A 227 -4.02 20.23 -6.61
CA ALA A 227 -3.04 21.25 -6.16
C ALA A 227 -2.51 20.98 -4.73
N ILE A 228 -2.14 19.75 -4.43
CA ILE A 228 -1.71 19.28 -3.11
C ILE A 228 -0.41 18.51 -3.19
N ASP A 229 0.23 18.28 -2.04
CA ASP A 229 1.28 17.28 -1.89
C ASP A 229 0.68 15.90 -1.62
N VAL A 230 1.12 14.89 -2.36
CA VAL A 230 0.69 13.51 -2.19
C VAL A 230 1.83 12.65 -1.68
N TYR A 231 1.59 11.92 -0.60
CA TYR A 231 2.55 11.03 0.05
C TYR A 231 2.07 9.59 -0.05
N ASN A 232 2.97 8.71 -0.47
CA ASN A 232 2.70 7.28 -0.54
C ASN A 232 2.75 6.67 0.87
N SER A 233 1.77 5.82 1.18
CA SER A 233 1.71 5.03 2.40
C SER A 233 1.58 3.55 2.07
N TYR A 234 2.45 2.75 2.66
CA TYR A 234 2.43 1.30 2.50
C TYR A 234 2.01 0.61 3.80
N GLY A 235 1.21 -0.42 3.64
CA GLY A 235 0.82 -1.28 4.75
C GLY A 235 -0.14 -2.38 4.32
N LEU A 236 -0.29 -3.33 5.20
CA LEU A 236 -1.17 -4.48 5.05
C LEU A 236 -1.75 -4.86 6.41
N THR A 237 -2.94 -5.44 6.40
CA THR A 237 -3.66 -5.83 7.62
C THR A 237 -2.82 -6.75 8.51
N GLU A 238 -2.00 -7.60 7.90
CA GLU A 238 -1.09 -8.55 8.54
C GLU A 238 0.03 -7.86 9.35
N MET A 239 0.38 -6.62 8.99
CA MET A 239 1.46 -5.84 9.62
C MET A 239 0.93 -4.55 10.26
N ASN A 240 -0.15 -4.62 11.01
CA ASN A 240 -0.81 -3.51 11.69
C ASN A 240 -1.57 -2.52 10.77
N GLY A 241 -1.73 -2.81 9.49
CA GLY A 241 -2.45 -1.95 8.53
C GLY A 241 -1.56 -0.89 7.88
N PRO A 242 -2.06 0.30 7.52
CA PRO A 242 -1.21 1.41 7.10
C PRO A 242 -0.23 1.76 8.22
N GLY A 243 0.94 2.26 7.88
CA GLY A 243 1.94 2.58 8.89
C GLY A 243 3.14 1.66 8.92
N VAL A 244 3.27 0.72 7.98
CA VAL A 244 4.48 -0.09 7.82
C VAL A 244 5.61 0.76 7.24
N ALA A 245 5.32 1.49 6.15
CA ALA A 245 6.27 2.41 5.54
C ALA A 245 5.57 3.64 4.96
N PHE A 246 6.23 4.81 5.05
CA PHE A 246 5.72 6.10 4.56
C PHE A 246 6.80 6.94 3.91
N GLU A 247 6.42 7.75 2.92
CA GLU A 247 7.26 8.83 2.40
C GLU A 247 7.37 9.97 3.41
N CYS A 248 8.55 10.57 3.49
CA CYS A 248 8.76 11.86 4.14
C CYS A 248 8.58 13.02 3.14
N GLU A 249 8.72 14.27 3.58
CA GLU A 249 8.59 15.44 2.72
C GLU A 249 9.53 15.41 1.48
N GLY A 250 10.65 14.70 1.57
CA GLY A 250 11.58 14.52 0.44
C GLY A 250 11.07 13.58 -0.66
N LYS A 251 10.02 12.81 -0.42
CA LYS A 251 9.40 11.88 -1.39
C LYS A 251 10.40 10.96 -2.11
N CYS A 252 11.49 10.60 -1.43
CA CYS A 252 12.59 9.80 -1.98
C CYS A 252 12.57 8.36 -1.45
N GLY A 253 11.41 7.72 -1.50
CA GLY A 253 11.13 6.39 -0.98
C GLY A 253 10.46 6.42 0.39
N MET A 254 9.92 5.28 0.80
CA MET A 254 9.16 5.11 2.04
C MET A 254 10.08 4.59 3.15
N HIS A 255 10.19 5.31 4.26
CA HIS A 255 10.84 4.81 5.48
C HIS A 255 10.02 3.68 6.07
N LEU A 256 10.63 2.51 6.22
CA LEU A 256 10.05 1.36 6.90
C LEU A 256 10.44 1.42 8.37
N TRP A 257 9.48 1.30 9.28
CA TRP A 257 9.74 1.41 10.72
C TRP A 257 10.45 0.17 11.27
N GLU A 258 11.79 0.16 11.16
CA GLU A 258 12.64 -0.99 11.52
C GLU A 258 12.65 -1.31 13.00
N ASP A 259 12.20 -0.42 13.85
CA ASP A 259 11.97 -0.72 15.27
C ASP A 259 10.71 -1.61 15.48
N ASN A 260 9.81 -1.70 14.49
CA ASN A 260 8.61 -2.53 14.54
C ASN A 260 8.64 -3.74 13.60
N PHE A 261 9.42 -3.63 12.52
CA PHE A 261 9.46 -4.65 11.47
C PHE A 261 10.90 -4.95 11.05
N LEU A 262 11.24 -6.23 10.92
CA LEU A 262 12.41 -6.65 10.15
C LEU A 262 11.99 -6.84 8.71
N LEU A 263 12.79 -6.30 7.79
CA LEU A 263 12.55 -6.43 6.36
C LEU A 263 13.61 -7.32 5.70
N GLU A 264 13.16 -8.13 4.77
CA GLU A 264 13.99 -8.86 3.82
C GLU A 264 13.44 -8.60 2.43
N ILE A 265 14.32 -8.53 1.43
CA ILE A 265 13.94 -8.58 0.02
C ILE A 265 14.50 -9.88 -0.53
N ILE A 266 13.62 -10.73 -1.08
CA ILE A 266 13.99 -12.06 -1.57
C ILE A 266 13.62 -12.24 -3.04
N ASN A 267 14.32 -13.12 -3.71
CA ASN A 267 13.86 -13.65 -4.99
C ASN A 267 12.58 -14.49 -4.76
N PRO A 268 11.45 -14.18 -5.40
CA PRO A 268 10.19 -14.86 -5.12
C PRO A 268 10.18 -16.35 -5.47
N ALA A 269 11.05 -16.81 -6.38
CA ALA A 269 11.14 -18.20 -6.82
C ALA A 269 12.09 -19.04 -5.95
N THR A 270 13.29 -18.51 -5.65
CA THR A 270 14.30 -19.23 -4.88
C THR A 270 14.19 -19.01 -3.37
N CYS A 271 13.48 -17.97 -2.95
CA CYS A 271 13.37 -17.51 -1.56
C CYS A 271 14.70 -17.01 -0.96
N GLU A 272 15.73 -16.85 -1.76
CA GLU A 272 17.03 -16.33 -1.32
C GLU A 272 17.04 -14.81 -1.29
N PRO A 273 17.77 -14.18 -0.35
CA PRO A 273 17.91 -12.74 -0.32
C PRO A 273 18.53 -12.19 -1.60
N VAL A 274 18.08 -11.02 -2.02
CA VAL A 274 18.70 -10.25 -3.11
C VAL A 274 19.55 -9.11 -2.53
N SER A 275 20.42 -8.52 -3.37
CA SER A 275 21.26 -7.38 -2.96
C SER A 275 20.42 -6.11 -2.79
N ASP A 276 20.90 -5.17 -1.95
CA ASP A 276 20.28 -3.85 -1.81
C ASP A 276 20.24 -3.15 -3.18
N GLY A 277 19.09 -2.61 -3.53
CA GLY A 277 18.81 -2.01 -4.85
C GLY A 277 18.21 -2.96 -5.87
N GLU A 278 18.35 -4.26 -5.71
CA GLU A 278 17.67 -5.25 -6.57
C GLU A 278 16.20 -5.41 -6.17
N THR A 279 15.33 -5.55 -7.17
CA THR A 279 13.90 -5.78 -6.96
C THR A 279 13.64 -7.24 -6.58
N GLY A 280 12.89 -7.43 -5.51
CA GLY A 280 12.43 -8.74 -5.05
C GLY A 280 11.13 -8.64 -4.24
N GLU A 281 10.68 -9.77 -3.71
CA GLU A 281 9.51 -9.84 -2.84
C GLU A 281 9.86 -9.32 -1.45
N LEU A 282 9.07 -8.39 -0.93
CA LEU A 282 9.17 -7.91 0.44
C LEU A 282 8.65 -8.98 1.40
N VAL A 283 9.50 -9.34 2.34
CA VAL A 283 9.16 -10.22 3.47
C VAL A 283 9.30 -9.43 4.76
N LEU A 284 8.30 -9.52 5.62
CA LEU A 284 8.25 -8.77 6.86
C LEU A 284 8.11 -9.70 8.07
N THR A 285 8.87 -9.40 9.11
CA THR A 285 8.68 -9.99 10.44
C THR A 285 8.24 -8.89 11.40
N SER A 286 7.06 -9.02 12.00
CA SER A 286 6.63 -8.08 13.05
C SER A 286 7.34 -8.39 14.35
N ILE A 287 8.11 -7.43 14.88
CA ILE A 287 8.92 -7.59 16.10
C ILE A 287 8.41 -6.78 17.31
N ASN A 288 7.30 -6.08 17.15
CA ASN A 288 6.66 -5.30 18.20
C ASN A 288 5.13 -5.49 18.20
N ARG A 289 4.70 -6.74 18.01
CA ARG A 289 3.28 -7.11 17.99
C ARG A 289 3.03 -8.23 19.00
N GLU A 290 1.91 -8.11 19.75
CA GLU A 290 1.57 -9.04 20.83
C GLU A 290 0.56 -10.09 20.43
N ALA A 291 -0.61 -9.65 19.92
CA ALA A 291 -1.74 -10.56 19.75
C ALA A 291 -1.49 -11.61 18.67
N MET A 292 -0.88 -11.22 17.58
CA MET A 292 -0.67 -12.12 16.44
C MET A 292 0.59 -11.73 15.66
N PRO A 293 1.78 -11.94 16.24
CA PRO A 293 3.04 -11.68 15.54
C PRO A 293 3.20 -12.64 14.37
N LEU A 294 3.73 -12.12 13.26
CA LEU A 294 4.01 -12.91 12.06
C LEU A 294 5.52 -12.92 11.78
N LEU A 295 6.07 -14.13 11.63
CA LEU A 295 7.46 -14.37 11.30
C LEU A 295 7.60 -14.53 9.79
N ARG A 296 8.52 -13.81 9.18
CA ARG A 296 8.85 -13.86 7.74
C ARG A 296 7.62 -13.96 6.84
N TYR A 297 6.67 -13.05 7.04
CA TYR A 297 5.43 -13.04 6.25
C TYR A 297 5.74 -12.66 4.80
N ARG A 298 5.41 -13.55 3.88
CA ARG A 298 5.53 -13.33 2.44
C ARG A 298 4.42 -12.43 1.96
N THR A 299 4.75 -11.15 1.70
CA THR A 299 3.73 -10.16 1.30
C THR A 299 3.28 -10.32 -0.14
N ARG A 300 4.12 -10.90 -0.98
CA ARG A 300 4.04 -10.94 -2.45
C ARG A 300 4.26 -9.58 -3.12
N ASP A 301 4.42 -8.51 -2.39
CA ASP A 301 4.67 -7.19 -2.92
C ASP A 301 6.13 -7.06 -3.38
N LEU A 302 6.34 -6.50 -4.58
CA LEU A 302 7.66 -6.33 -5.19
C LEU A 302 8.18 -4.92 -4.94
N THR A 303 9.38 -4.82 -4.39
CA THR A 303 10.08 -3.56 -4.13
C THR A 303 11.59 -3.80 -4.05
N SER A 304 12.36 -2.76 -3.77
CA SER A 304 13.78 -2.85 -3.45
C SER A 304 14.16 -1.87 -2.35
N ILE A 305 15.29 -2.12 -1.66
CA ILE A 305 15.84 -1.21 -0.65
C ILE A 305 16.54 -0.04 -1.36
N ILE A 306 16.30 1.17 -0.88
CA ILE A 306 17.02 2.37 -1.32
C ILE A 306 18.26 2.52 -0.44
N PRO A 307 19.48 2.41 -1.00
CA PRO A 307 20.70 2.58 -0.23
C PRO A 307 20.94 4.02 0.19
N GLY A 308 21.73 4.20 1.22
CA GLY A 308 22.19 5.50 1.70
C GLY A 308 21.18 6.25 2.59
N PRO A 309 21.65 7.36 3.20
CA PRO A 309 20.86 8.15 4.15
C PRO A 309 19.77 8.96 3.46
N CYS A 310 18.77 9.39 4.23
CA CYS A 310 17.77 10.33 3.78
C CYS A 310 18.06 11.73 4.32
N ALA A 311 17.86 12.77 3.50
CA ALA A 311 18.01 14.16 3.89
C ALA A 311 17.07 14.57 5.05
N CYS A 312 16.00 13.82 5.33
CA CYS A 312 15.10 14.07 6.46
C CYS A 312 15.73 13.74 7.83
N GLY A 313 16.91 13.12 7.86
CA GLY A 313 17.66 12.76 9.08
C GLY A 313 17.20 11.46 9.76
N ARG A 314 16.20 10.74 9.24
CA ARG A 314 15.81 9.41 9.74
C ARG A 314 16.80 8.36 9.28
N THR A 315 17.12 7.43 10.18
CA THR A 315 18.10 6.36 9.97
C THR A 315 17.47 5.05 9.51
N HIS A 316 16.16 4.91 9.63
CA HIS A 316 15.42 3.75 9.17
C HIS A 316 15.54 3.59 7.66
N ARG A 317 15.77 2.36 7.18
CA ARG A 317 15.89 2.06 5.75
C ARG A 317 14.65 2.46 4.98
N ARG A 318 14.87 2.79 3.71
CA ARG A 318 13.79 3.13 2.79
C ARG A 318 13.61 2.04 1.75
N ILE A 319 12.37 1.86 1.35
CA ILE A 319 12.00 1.02 0.22
C ILE A 319 11.45 1.88 -0.91
N HIS A 320 11.63 1.41 -2.13
CA HIS A 320 10.96 1.98 -3.29
C HIS A 320 9.44 1.75 -3.20
N ARG A 321 8.72 2.45 -4.04
CA ARG A 321 7.30 2.18 -4.29
C ARG A 321 7.10 0.71 -4.66
N ILE A 322 5.99 0.14 -4.21
CA ILE A 322 5.60 -1.20 -4.67
C ILE A 322 5.37 -1.17 -6.18
N THR A 323 6.10 -1.98 -6.92
CA THR A 323 6.08 -2.04 -8.39
C THR A 323 5.13 -3.09 -8.94
N GLY A 324 4.54 -3.91 -8.08
CA GLY A 324 3.60 -4.97 -8.43
C GLY A 324 3.57 -6.03 -7.36
N ARG A 325 2.91 -7.14 -7.66
CA ARG A 325 2.90 -8.33 -6.82
C ARG A 325 3.41 -9.53 -7.59
N SER A 326 4.13 -10.43 -6.93
CA SER A 326 4.65 -11.65 -7.56
C SER A 326 3.53 -12.62 -7.97
N ASP A 327 2.32 -12.47 -7.39
CA ASP A 327 1.12 -13.26 -7.70
C ASP A 327 0.11 -12.53 -8.62
N ASP A 328 0.35 -11.28 -9.01
CA ASP A 328 -0.49 -10.50 -9.94
C ASP A 328 0.16 -10.37 -11.34
N MET A 329 1.22 -11.11 -11.57
CA MET A 329 1.93 -11.11 -12.85
C MET A 329 1.07 -11.79 -13.92
N LEU A 330 0.87 -11.07 -15.03
CA LEU A 330 0.16 -11.57 -16.20
C LEU A 330 1.17 -12.18 -17.17
N ILE A 331 0.91 -13.40 -17.61
CA ILE A 331 1.71 -14.03 -18.68
C ILE A 331 0.90 -13.91 -19.96
N VAL A 332 1.45 -13.20 -20.96
CA VAL A 332 0.83 -13.01 -22.27
C VAL A 332 1.89 -13.28 -23.34
N ARG A 333 1.67 -14.23 -24.21
CA ARG A 333 2.66 -14.63 -25.26
C ARG A 333 4.04 -14.96 -24.68
N GLY A 334 4.09 -15.55 -23.49
CA GLY A 334 5.34 -15.88 -22.81
C GLY A 334 6.08 -14.68 -22.18
N VAL A 335 5.47 -13.49 -22.20
CA VAL A 335 6.02 -12.29 -21.58
C VAL A 335 5.35 -12.05 -20.23
N ASN A 336 6.17 -11.78 -19.22
CA ASN A 336 5.71 -11.39 -17.89
C ASN A 336 5.36 -9.91 -17.86
N ILE A 337 4.10 -9.59 -17.59
CA ILE A 337 3.56 -8.22 -17.60
C ILE A 337 3.00 -7.90 -16.22
N PHE A 338 3.37 -6.77 -15.68
CA PHE A 338 2.75 -6.24 -14.46
C PHE A 338 1.75 -5.12 -14.82
N PRO A 339 0.54 -5.13 -14.24
CA PRO A 339 -0.49 -4.10 -14.50
C PRO A 339 0.01 -2.67 -14.35
N GLN A 340 0.95 -2.42 -13.43
CA GLN A 340 1.54 -1.10 -13.23
C GLN A 340 2.38 -0.60 -14.41
N GLN A 341 2.96 -1.48 -15.22
CA GLN A 341 3.66 -1.06 -16.44
C GLN A 341 2.68 -0.42 -17.42
N ILE A 342 1.49 -1.02 -17.54
CA ILE A 342 0.40 -0.48 -18.37
C ILE A 342 -0.09 0.86 -17.80
N GLU A 343 -0.34 0.93 -16.47
CA GLU A 343 -0.76 2.16 -15.80
C GLU A 343 0.22 3.31 -16.05
N ARG A 344 1.52 3.06 -15.91
CA ARG A 344 2.57 4.07 -16.12
C ARG A 344 2.47 4.72 -17.49
N VAL A 345 2.33 3.91 -18.54
CA VAL A 345 2.18 4.40 -19.91
C VAL A 345 0.91 5.24 -20.04
N LEU A 346 -0.23 4.71 -19.61
CA LEU A 346 -1.52 5.40 -19.73
C LEU A 346 -1.52 6.73 -18.98
N MET A 347 -1.03 6.73 -17.75
CA MET A 347 -0.99 7.93 -16.89
C MET A 347 0.04 8.96 -17.37
N SER A 348 1.01 8.60 -18.19
CA SER A 348 1.95 9.54 -18.80
C SER A 348 1.37 10.36 -19.98
N MET A 349 0.20 9.96 -20.51
CA MET A 349 -0.38 10.57 -21.70
C MET A 349 -1.50 11.56 -21.32
N PRO A 350 -1.39 12.86 -21.70
CA PRO A 350 -2.41 13.87 -21.34
C PRO A 350 -3.78 13.63 -21.96
N GLN A 351 -3.83 13.01 -23.14
CA GLN A 351 -5.07 12.70 -23.87
C GLN A 351 -5.86 11.56 -23.23
N ILE A 352 -5.22 10.80 -22.36
CA ILE A 352 -5.80 9.62 -21.73
C ILE A 352 -6.39 10.01 -20.37
N GLY A 353 -7.61 9.55 -20.14
CA GLY A 353 -8.33 9.73 -18.88
C GLY A 353 -7.71 8.93 -17.73
N ARG A 354 -8.37 9.00 -16.59
CA ARG A 354 -7.83 8.47 -15.33
C ARG A 354 -8.35 7.06 -15.00
N ASN A 355 -9.31 6.56 -15.79
CA ASN A 355 -9.89 5.23 -15.57
C ASN A 355 -9.57 4.28 -16.71
N TYR A 356 -9.20 3.05 -16.37
CA TYR A 356 -8.84 2.02 -17.34
C TYR A 356 -9.11 0.62 -16.78
N VAL A 357 -9.20 -0.37 -17.69
CA VAL A 357 -9.34 -1.79 -17.36
C VAL A 357 -8.47 -2.61 -18.31
N ILE A 358 -7.75 -3.56 -17.77
CA ILE A 358 -6.94 -4.56 -18.47
C ILE A 358 -7.78 -5.83 -18.54
N GLN A 359 -8.05 -6.34 -19.76
CA GLN A 359 -8.82 -7.56 -19.98
C GLN A 359 -7.97 -8.63 -20.66
N LEU A 360 -8.05 -9.83 -20.15
CA LEU A 360 -7.44 -11.02 -20.73
C LEU A 360 -8.57 -11.96 -21.12
N GLU A 361 -8.63 -12.28 -22.45
CA GLU A 361 -9.67 -13.13 -23.05
C GLU A 361 -9.02 -14.27 -23.75
N GLY A 362 -8.64 -15.26 -23.65
CA GLY A 362 -7.81 -16.25 -24.33
C GLY A 362 -6.35 -16.17 -23.91
N LEU A 363 -5.58 -17.14 -24.29
CA LEU A 363 -4.19 -17.30 -23.83
C LEU A 363 -3.30 -16.08 -24.12
N ASP A 364 -3.56 -15.39 -25.23
CA ASP A 364 -2.68 -14.35 -25.77
C ASP A 364 -3.38 -13.02 -26.06
N ASP A 365 -4.66 -12.88 -25.69
CA ASP A 365 -5.46 -11.70 -26.01
C ASP A 365 -5.46 -10.71 -24.84
N LEU A 366 -4.64 -9.69 -24.97
CA LEU A 366 -4.55 -8.57 -24.04
C LEU A 366 -5.28 -7.36 -24.63
N THR A 367 -6.34 -6.91 -23.96
CA THR A 367 -7.07 -5.68 -24.30
C THR A 367 -6.94 -4.67 -23.17
N VAL A 368 -6.59 -3.43 -23.51
CA VAL A 368 -6.54 -2.29 -22.60
C VAL A 368 -7.66 -1.33 -22.98
N ARG A 369 -8.67 -1.25 -22.14
CA ARG A 369 -9.77 -0.29 -22.29
C ARG A 369 -9.47 0.92 -21.41
N VAL A 370 -9.51 2.11 -22.02
CA VAL A 370 -9.16 3.33 -21.27
C VAL A 370 -10.06 4.48 -21.70
N GLU A 371 -10.47 5.29 -20.71
CA GLU A 371 -11.26 6.49 -20.95
C GLU A 371 -10.39 7.61 -21.54
N LEU A 372 -11.00 8.39 -22.41
CA LEU A 372 -10.41 9.64 -22.92
C LEU A 372 -10.45 10.73 -21.84
N SER A 373 -9.45 11.58 -21.81
CA SER A 373 -9.53 12.83 -21.04
C SER A 373 -10.50 13.81 -21.74
N PRO A 374 -11.05 14.81 -21.04
CA PRO A 374 -11.86 15.83 -21.67
C PRO A 374 -11.18 16.55 -22.84
N ALA A 375 -9.85 16.68 -22.79
CA ALA A 375 -9.04 17.27 -23.87
C ALA A 375 -8.57 16.22 -24.91
N GLY A 376 -8.92 14.96 -24.73
CA GLY A 376 -8.42 13.85 -25.56
C GLY A 376 -9.22 13.61 -26.84
N PHE A 377 -10.35 14.27 -27.01
CA PHE A 377 -11.20 14.14 -28.20
C PHE A 377 -11.67 15.49 -28.71
N ASP A 378 -11.27 15.79 -29.93
CA ASP A 378 -11.61 17.03 -30.64
C ASP A 378 -12.79 16.89 -31.63
N GLY A 379 -13.42 15.74 -31.66
CA GLY A 379 -14.56 15.45 -32.56
C GLY A 379 -14.19 14.74 -33.85
N GLU A 380 -12.88 14.53 -34.14
CA GLU A 380 -12.46 13.86 -35.36
C GLU A 380 -12.10 12.38 -35.15
N VAL A 381 -12.77 11.49 -35.88
CA VAL A 381 -12.56 10.03 -35.77
C VAL A 381 -11.14 9.60 -36.18
N GLY A 382 -10.54 10.34 -37.14
CA GLY A 382 -9.16 10.08 -37.58
C GLY A 382 -8.14 10.22 -36.44
N HIS A 383 -8.28 11.24 -35.62
CA HIS A 383 -7.42 11.49 -34.46
C HIS A 383 -7.57 10.43 -33.37
N LEU A 384 -8.77 9.85 -33.20
CA LEU A 384 -8.99 8.72 -32.29
C LEU A 384 -8.19 7.48 -32.73
N THR A 385 -8.20 7.17 -34.02
CA THR A 385 -7.45 6.02 -34.55
C THR A 385 -5.93 6.22 -34.40
N GLU A 386 -5.47 7.46 -34.61
CA GLU A 386 -4.06 7.80 -34.40
C GLU A 386 -3.67 7.69 -32.91
N LEU A 387 -4.46 8.25 -32.01
CA LEU A 387 -4.26 8.15 -30.55
C LEU A 387 -4.27 6.70 -30.09
N GLN A 388 -5.22 5.88 -30.57
CA GLN A 388 -5.30 4.45 -30.28
C GLN A 388 -4.00 3.71 -30.67
N ASN A 389 -3.47 4.01 -31.86
CA ASN A 389 -2.19 3.45 -32.32
C ASN A 389 -1.01 3.95 -31.47
N GLN A 390 -0.96 5.23 -31.13
CA GLN A 390 0.08 5.79 -30.27
C GLN A 390 0.10 5.11 -28.88
N VAL A 391 -1.07 4.91 -28.27
CA VAL A 391 -1.19 4.19 -26.99
C VAL A 391 -0.69 2.75 -27.15
N ALA A 392 -1.12 2.03 -28.20
CA ALA A 392 -0.72 0.65 -28.45
C ALA A 392 0.80 0.51 -28.65
N GLU A 393 1.43 1.44 -29.38
CA GLU A 393 2.88 1.41 -29.61
C GLU A 393 3.67 1.77 -28.34
N LYS A 394 3.22 2.75 -27.55
CA LYS A 394 3.86 3.04 -26.26
C LYS A 394 3.74 1.87 -25.29
N LEU A 395 2.59 1.22 -25.23
CA LEU A 395 2.41 0.02 -24.44
C LEU A 395 3.32 -1.11 -24.93
N ARG A 396 3.40 -1.33 -26.26
CA ARG A 396 4.31 -2.33 -26.84
C ARG A 396 5.77 -2.09 -26.46
N ALA A 397 6.21 -0.83 -26.47
CA ALA A 397 7.58 -0.49 -26.08
C ALA A 397 7.87 -0.81 -24.60
N GLU A 398 6.87 -0.67 -23.75
CA GLU A 398 7.00 -0.90 -22.30
C GLU A 398 6.86 -2.38 -21.91
N ILE A 399 5.85 -3.08 -22.47
CA ILE A 399 5.50 -4.44 -22.04
C ILE A 399 5.86 -5.51 -23.08
N TRP A 400 6.48 -5.15 -24.19
CA TRP A 400 6.95 -6.00 -25.30
C TRP A 400 5.86 -6.84 -25.99
N VAL A 401 4.61 -6.59 -25.64
CA VAL A 401 3.42 -7.13 -26.28
C VAL A 401 2.57 -5.97 -26.77
N ARG A 402 2.10 -6.03 -28.01
CA ARG A 402 1.15 -5.03 -28.51
C ARG A 402 -0.26 -5.40 -28.08
N PRO A 403 -0.90 -4.69 -27.14
CA PRO A 403 -2.27 -4.96 -26.74
C PRO A 403 -3.24 -4.41 -27.79
N LYS A 404 -4.47 -4.93 -27.79
CA LYS A 404 -5.60 -4.20 -28.32
C LYS A 404 -5.92 -3.02 -27.38
N VAL A 405 -6.14 -1.84 -27.94
CA VAL A 405 -6.51 -0.66 -27.18
C VAL A 405 -7.93 -0.24 -27.57
N ASP A 406 -8.82 -0.12 -26.58
CA ASP A 406 -10.18 0.40 -26.79
C ASP A 406 -10.28 1.75 -26.09
N LEU A 407 -10.32 2.84 -26.84
CA LEU A 407 -10.59 4.18 -26.33
C LEU A 407 -12.10 4.33 -26.12
N VAL A 408 -12.50 4.70 -24.91
CA VAL A 408 -13.91 4.83 -24.54
C VAL A 408 -14.21 6.23 -24.00
N ALA A 409 -15.47 6.63 -24.03
CA ALA A 409 -15.88 7.95 -23.55
C ALA A 409 -15.63 8.08 -22.02
N ALA A 410 -15.32 9.29 -21.58
CA ALA A 410 -15.13 9.59 -20.15
C ALA A 410 -16.38 9.20 -19.32
N GLY A 411 -16.17 8.44 -18.24
CA GLY A 411 -17.23 7.97 -17.34
C GLY A 411 -17.98 6.72 -17.84
N SER A 412 -17.48 6.04 -18.88
CA SER A 412 -18.12 4.82 -19.40
C SER A 412 -17.62 3.54 -18.74
N LEU A 413 -16.46 3.56 -18.09
CA LEU A 413 -15.95 2.41 -17.34
C LEU A 413 -16.51 2.41 -15.91
N PRO A 414 -16.73 1.21 -15.33
CA PRO A 414 -17.24 1.11 -13.96
C PRO A 414 -16.30 1.80 -12.96
N VAL A 415 -16.90 2.57 -12.06
CA VAL A 415 -16.20 3.15 -10.91
C VAL A 415 -16.43 2.25 -9.70
N ALA A 416 -15.37 1.78 -9.08
CA ALA A 416 -15.46 0.98 -7.87
C ALA A 416 -15.63 1.89 -6.64
N GLU A 417 -16.59 1.58 -5.76
CA GLU A 417 -16.72 2.26 -4.44
C GLU A 417 -15.61 1.90 -3.45
N GLY A 418 -14.67 1.03 -3.83
CA GLY A 418 -13.52 0.57 -3.06
C GLY A 418 -12.30 0.45 -3.95
N LYS A 419 -11.42 -0.52 -3.65
CA LYS A 419 -10.25 -0.79 -4.49
C LYS A 419 -10.66 -1.07 -5.94
N ALA A 420 -10.06 -0.33 -6.88
CA ALA A 420 -10.33 -0.53 -8.29
C ALA A 420 -9.83 -1.90 -8.76
N LYS A 421 -10.73 -2.72 -9.32
CA LYS A 421 -10.35 -3.96 -9.98
C LYS A 421 -9.90 -3.65 -11.41
N ARG A 422 -8.61 -3.40 -11.58
CA ARG A 422 -8.02 -2.99 -12.87
C ARG A 422 -7.82 -4.15 -13.84
N VAL A 423 -7.75 -5.38 -13.36
CA VAL A 423 -7.52 -6.58 -14.19
C VAL A 423 -8.77 -7.48 -14.15
N ILE A 424 -9.25 -7.83 -15.32
CA ILE A 424 -10.31 -8.81 -15.56
C ILE A 424 -9.70 -9.93 -16.37
N ASP A 425 -9.32 -11.01 -15.70
CA ASP A 425 -8.83 -12.22 -16.34
C ASP A 425 -10.00 -13.19 -16.53
N LYS A 426 -10.36 -13.44 -17.79
CA LYS A 426 -11.42 -14.36 -18.20
C LYS A 426 -10.87 -15.68 -18.74
N ARG A 427 -9.56 -15.87 -18.67
CA ARG A 427 -8.95 -17.11 -19.15
C ARG A 427 -9.40 -18.27 -18.26
N SER A 428 -9.82 -19.34 -18.87
CA SER A 428 -10.01 -20.64 -18.20
C SER A 428 -8.63 -21.23 -17.97
N LEU A 429 -8.08 -21.09 -16.78
CA LEU A 429 -6.84 -21.72 -16.34
C LEU A 429 -7.15 -23.05 -15.67
#